data_245dce0761e2c2d62b8327c47a1d1aeb
#
_entry.id   245dce0761e2c2d62b8327c47a1d1aeb
#
_cell.length_a   1.000
_cell.length_b   1.000
_cell.length_c   1.000
_cell.angle_alpha   90.00
_cell.angle_beta   90.00
_cell.angle_gamma   90.00
#
_symmetry.space_group_name_H-M   'P 1'
#
loop_
_entity.id
_entity.type
_entity.pdbx_description
1 polymer ?
#
loop_
_entity_poly.entity_id
_entity_poly.type
_entity_poly.pdbx_seq_one_letter_code
_entity_poly.pdbx_strand_id
1 'polypeptide(L)'
;MKNLRSQISLVTQDIFLFADSIFNNITLFNPNISIDDVKKAAKEIGIHGFINKLPGGYYYNVRERGVMLSEGQKQLISFLRAYLSNPRILILDEATSSIDSKTEKLIQYATSKIIQNKTSIIIAHRLSTILNSDKIIVLENGEIVESGSHEQLINIEDGFYKKLYELQFQKDELIGEVI
;
A
#
# COMPACT_ATOMS: atom_id res chain seq x y z
N MET A 1 25.77 -6.07 4.71
CA MET A 1 24.72 -5.24 4.06
C MET A 1 23.68 -6.02 3.26
N LYS A 2 24.03 -7.10 2.51
CA LYS A 2 23.01 -7.92 1.79
C LYS A 2 21.91 -8.46 2.71
N ASN A 3 22.23 -8.88 3.94
CA ASN A 3 21.29 -9.47 4.89
C ASN A 3 20.24 -8.44 5.42
N LEU A 4 20.61 -7.18 5.63
CA LEU A 4 19.67 -6.16 6.10
C LEU A 4 18.66 -5.79 5.00
N ARG A 5 19.13 -5.57 3.77
CA ARG A 5 18.25 -5.22 2.64
C ARG A 5 17.22 -6.30 2.31
N SER A 6 17.54 -7.58 2.52
CA SER A 6 16.59 -8.67 2.32
C SER A 6 15.50 -8.73 3.40
N GLN A 7 15.67 -8.01 4.51
CA GLN A 7 14.68 -7.94 5.60
C GLN A 7 13.74 -6.74 5.47
N ILE A 8 14.01 -5.82 4.54
CA ILE A 8 13.24 -4.60 4.36
C ILE A 8 12.62 -4.61 2.96
N SER A 9 11.33 -4.33 2.88
CA SER A 9 10.64 -4.05 1.61
C SER A 9 10.08 -2.64 1.65
N LEU A 10 10.23 -1.94 0.52
CA LEU A 10 9.75 -0.59 0.33
C LEU A 10 8.75 -0.58 -0.83
N VAL A 11 7.56 -0.06 -0.56
CA VAL A 11 6.57 0.31 -1.58
C VAL A 11 6.55 1.82 -1.67
N THR A 12 7.02 2.34 -2.79
CA THR A 12 7.09 3.78 -3.06
C THR A 12 5.81 4.30 -3.70
N GLN A 13 5.57 5.59 -3.57
CA GLN A 13 4.50 6.31 -4.28
C GLN A 13 4.62 6.13 -5.80
N ASP A 14 5.81 6.40 -6.34
CA ASP A 14 6.10 6.21 -7.76
C ASP A 14 6.45 4.74 -8.04
N ILE A 15 5.51 4.01 -8.59
CA ILE A 15 5.66 2.57 -8.85
C ILE A 15 6.23 2.34 -10.24
N PHE A 16 7.43 1.79 -10.28
CA PHE A 16 8.05 1.38 -11.54
C PHE A 16 7.65 -0.05 -11.93
N LEU A 17 7.17 -0.20 -13.17
CA LEU A 17 6.91 -1.48 -13.81
C LEU A 17 7.75 -1.62 -15.09
N PHE A 18 8.34 -2.80 -15.27
CA PHE A 18 9.04 -3.16 -16.50
C PHE A 18 8.04 -3.41 -17.63
N ALA A 19 8.45 -3.17 -18.88
CA ALA A 19 7.68 -3.50 -20.08
C ALA A 19 7.64 -5.03 -20.31
N ASP A 20 6.99 -5.75 -19.39
CA ASP A 20 6.94 -7.20 -19.33
C ASP A 20 5.60 -7.66 -18.74
N SER A 21 5.44 -8.97 -18.55
CA SER A 21 4.28 -9.58 -17.93
C SER A 21 4.09 -9.14 -16.46
N ILE A 22 2.86 -9.24 -15.96
CA ILE A 22 2.57 -9.05 -14.54
C ILE A 22 3.39 -10.03 -13.70
N PHE A 23 3.51 -11.29 -14.12
CA PHE A 23 4.30 -12.31 -13.43
C PHE A 23 5.76 -11.86 -13.25
N ASN A 24 6.43 -11.45 -14.33
CA ASN A 24 7.82 -10.98 -14.27
C ASN A 24 7.97 -9.70 -13.46
N ASN A 25 6.98 -8.81 -13.51
CA ASN A 25 6.93 -7.63 -12.66
C ASN A 25 6.80 -7.95 -11.18
N ILE A 26 6.04 -8.98 -10.80
CA ILE A 26 5.87 -9.42 -9.42
C ILE A 26 7.13 -10.12 -8.91
N THR A 27 7.67 -11.06 -9.69
CA THR A 27 8.82 -11.88 -9.28
C THR A 27 10.15 -11.18 -9.41
N LEU A 28 10.21 -10.04 -10.12
CA LEU A 28 11.44 -9.35 -10.50
C LEU A 28 12.44 -10.30 -11.16
N PHE A 29 11.93 -11.17 -12.05
CA PHE A 29 12.69 -12.19 -12.77
C PHE A 29 13.39 -13.24 -11.88
N ASN A 30 12.96 -13.39 -10.62
CA ASN A 30 13.51 -14.42 -9.73
C ASN A 30 13.03 -15.81 -10.18
N PRO A 31 13.94 -16.70 -10.66
CA PRO A 31 13.57 -18.03 -11.17
C PRO A 31 13.09 -19.00 -10.08
N ASN A 32 13.31 -18.67 -8.81
CA ASN A 32 12.91 -19.53 -7.70
C ASN A 32 11.46 -19.30 -7.26
N ILE A 33 10.75 -18.33 -7.83
CA ILE A 33 9.35 -18.04 -7.52
C ILE A 33 8.48 -18.64 -8.64
N SER A 34 7.67 -19.62 -8.30
CA SER A 34 6.77 -20.26 -9.24
C SER A 34 5.49 -19.44 -9.48
N ILE A 35 4.80 -19.71 -10.58
CA ILE A 35 3.49 -19.10 -10.86
C ILE A 35 2.45 -19.48 -9.79
N ASP A 36 2.57 -20.67 -9.20
CA ASP A 36 1.64 -21.12 -8.16
C ASP A 36 1.88 -20.38 -6.83
N ASP A 37 3.15 -20.08 -6.49
CA ASP A 37 3.48 -19.21 -5.34
C ASP A 37 2.87 -17.82 -5.51
N VAL A 38 3.00 -17.23 -6.70
CA VAL A 38 2.42 -15.93 -7.02
C VAL A 38 0.90 -15.96 -6.94
N LYS A 39 0.25 -16.99 -7.49
CA LYS A 39 -1.22 -17.14 -7.43
C LYS A 39 -1.71 -17.31 -5.98
N LYS A 40 -1.00 -18.10 -5.18
CA LYS A 40 -1.31 -18.31 -3.76
C LYS A 40 -1.24 -16.98 -3.01
N ALA A 41 -0.12 -16.27 -3.11
CA ALA A 41 0.07 -14.98 -2.48
C ALA A 41 -1.00 -13.95 -2.93
N ALA A 42 -1.31 -13.91 -4.24
CA ALA A 42 -2.33 -13.01 -4.77
C ALA A 42 -3.74 -13.30 -4.22
N LYS A 43 -4.07 -14.57 -3.94
CA LYS A 43 -5.32 -14.96 -3.28
C LYS A 43 -5.35 -14.51 -1.83
N GLU A 44 -4.24 -14.69 -1.11
CA GLU A 44 -4.12 -14.32 0.31
C GLU A 44 -4.31 -12.81 0.54
N ILE A 45 -3.76 -11.97 -0.35
CA ILE A 45 -3.95 -10.51 -0.27
C ILE A 45 -5.12 -9.97 -1.11
N GLY A 46 -5.95 -10.87 -1.68
CA GLY A 46 -7.22 -10.53 -2.32
C GLY A 46 -7.15 -9.99 -3.76
N ILE A 47 -5.97 -9.94 -4.39
CA ILE A 47 -5.81 -9.30 -5.72
C ILE A 47 -5.87 -10.29 -6.90
N HIS A 48 -5.97 -11.60 -6.64
CA HIS A 48 -6.05 -12.62 -7.68
C HIS A 48 -7.17 -12.37 -8.70
N GLY A 49 -8.36 -11.98 -8.20
CA GLY A 49 -9.51 -11.70 -9.04
C GLY A 49 -9.32 -10.52 -9.99
N PHE A 50 -8.55 -9.51 -9.57
CA PHE A 50 -8.17 -8.39 -10.44
C PHE A 50 -7.25 -8.87 -11.57
N ILE A 51 -6.17 -9.61 -11.23
CA ILE A 51 -5.19 -10.07 -12.24
C ILE A 51 -5.85 -11.00 -13.26
N ASN A 52 -6.72 -11.91 -12.83
CA ASN A 52 -7.40 -12.84 -13.73
C ASN A 52 -8.38 -12.18 -14.71
N LYS A 53 -8.82 -10.96 -14.47
CA LYS A 53 -9.68 -10.21 -15.39
C LYS A 53 -8.90 -9.54 -16.53
N LEU A 54 -7.58 -9.45 -16.41
CA LEU A 54 -6.74 -8.90 -17.46
C LEU A 54 -6.58 -9.91 -18.60
N PRO A 55 -6.46 -9.46 -19.87
CA PRO A 55 -6.24 -10.35 -21.00
C PRO A 55 -4.95 -11.18 -20.85
N GLY A 56 -5.07 -12.49 -20.66
CA GLY A 56 -3.92 -13.38 -20.36
C GLY A 56 -3.49 -13.42 -18.89
N GLY A 57 -4.22 -12.74 -17.98
CA GLY A 57 -4.01 -12.81 -16.53
C GLY A 57 -2.60 -12.43 -16.12
N TYR A 58 -1.90 -13.33 -15.42
CA TYR A 58 -0.52 -13.10 -14.95
C TYR A 58 0.50 -12.89 -16.08
N TYR A 59 0.19 -13.30 -17.29
CA TYR A 59 1.05 -13.11 -18.47
C TYR A 59 0.70 -11.84 -19.26
N TYR A 60 -0.24 -11.03 -18.77
CA TYR A 60 -0.56 -9.74 -19.37
C TYR A 60 0.66 -8.82 -19.37
N ASN A 61 1.05 -8.34 -20.57
CA ASN A 61 2.15 -7.38 -20.71
C ASN A 61 1.66 -5.96 -20.40
N VAL A 62 2.24 -5.36 -19.35
CA VAL A 62 1.83 -4.06 -18.85
C VAL A 62 2.36 -2.87 -19.67
N ARG A 63 3.20 -3.15 -20.67
CA ARG A 63 3.88 -2.15 -21.50
C ARG A 63 4.83 -1.26 -20.68
N GLU A 64 5.45 -0.30 -21.35
CA GLU A 64 6.41 0.61 -20.72
C GLU A 64 5.78 1.35 -19.55
N ARG A 65 6.45 1.31 -18.38
CA ARG A 65 6.01 1.92 -17.12
C ARG A 65 4.58 1.53 -16.67
N GLY A 66 4.06 0.42 -17.19
CA GLY A 66 2.73 -0.03 -16.81
C GLY A 66 1.60 0.88 -17.30
N VAL A 67 1.77 1.54 -18.45
CA VAL A 67 0.79 2.50 -19.02
C VAL A 67 -0.61 1.91 -19.22
N MET A 68 -0.71 0.58 -19.28
CA MET A 68 -1.97 -0.15 -19.44
C MET A 68 -2.73 -0.38 -18.11
N LEU A 69 -2.18 0.10 -17.00
CA LEU A 69 -2.75 -0.08 -15.67
C LEU A 69 -3.02 1.27 -15.00
N SER A 70 -4.10 1.35 -14.21
CA SER A 70 -4.32 2.51 -13.33
C SER A 70 -3.28 2.54 -12.21
N GLU A 71 -3.10 3.70 -11.56
CA GLU A 71 -2.14 3.83 -10.45
C GLU A 71 -2.48 2.86 -9.30
N GLY A 72 -3.75 2.69 -8.95
CA GLY A 72 -4.16 1.70 -7.94
C GLY A 72 -3.84 0.26 -8.34
N GLN A 73 -3.96 -0.09 -9.63
CA GLN A 73 -3.59 -1.41 -10.14
C GLN A 73 -2.08 -1.64 -10.08
N LYS A 74 -1.27 -0.62 -10.38
CA LYS A 74 0.19 -0.68 -10.18
C LYS A 74 0.54 -0.88 -8.71
N GLN A 75 -0.15 -0.19 -7.81
CA GLN A 75 0.04 -0.32 -6.37
C GLN A 75 -0.24 -1.74 -5.88
N LEU A 76 -1.32 -2.38 -6.35
CA LEU A 76 -1.61 -3.79 -6.03
C LEU A 76 -0.50 -4.75 -6.47
N ILE A 77 0.13 -4.51 -7.63
CA ILE A 77 1.28 -5.30 -8.10
C ILE A 77 2.48 -5.09 -7.18
N SER A 78 2.76 -3.85 -6.79
CA SER A 78 3.85 -3.52 -5.85
C SER A 78 3.63 -4.16 -4.48
N PHE A 79 2.39 -4.20 -4.00
CA PHE A 79 2.02 -4.91 -2.77
C PHE A 79 2.30 -6.42 -2.86
N LEU A 80 2.00 -7.05 -3.98
CA LEU A 80 2.29 -8.48 -4.16
C LEU A 80 3.80 -8.76 -4.22
N ARG A 81 4.60 -7.85 -4.82
CA ARG A 81 6.08 -7.91 -4.71
C ARG A 81 6.55 -7.91 -3.26
N ALA A 82 6.05 -6.93 -2.48
CA ALA A 82 6.40 -6.78 -1.08
C ALA A 82 5.96 -7.99 -0.25
N TYR A 83 4.77 -8.54 -0.52
CA TYR A 83 4.25 -9.72 0.18
C TYR A 83 5.12 -10.96 -0.07
N LEU A 84 5.47 -11.25 -1.34
CA LEU A 84 6.29 -12.39 -1.72
C LEU A 84 7.73 -12.33 -1.18
N SER A 85 8.29 -11.14 -1.03
CA SER A 85 9.62 -10.97 -0.43
C SER A 85 9.66 -11.29 1.06
N ASN A 86 8.49 -11.39 1.71
CA ASN A 86 8.29 -11.70 3.13
C ASN A 86 9.26 -10.97 4.06
N PRO A 87 9.32 -9.64 4.04
CA PRO A 87 10.25 -8.85 4.83
C PRO A 87 9.86 -8.85 6.31
N ARG A 88 10.82 -8.54 7.20
CA ARG A 88 10.53 -8.25 8.61
C ARG A 88 10.08 -6.80 8.83
N ILE A 89 10.58 -5.88 7.99
CA ILE A 89 10.24 -4.46 8.04
C ILE A 89 9.63 -4.09 6.70
N LEU A 90 8.43 -3.53 6.75
CA LEU A 90 7.71 -3.03 5.59
C LEU A 90 7.59 -1.51 5.67
N ILE A 91 7.99 -0.83 4.61
CA ILE A 91 7.82 0.62 4.49
C ILE A 91 6.84 0.86 3.35
N LEU A 92 5.73 1.53 3.65
CA LEU A 92 4.70 1.90 2.68
C LEU A 92 4.63 3.43 2.57
N ASP A 93 4.80 3.93 1.36
CA ASP A 93 4.54 5.32 1.02
C ASP A 93 3.22 5.38 0.26
N GLU A 94 2.14 5.73 0.98
CA GLU A 94 0.78 5.77 0.44
C GLU A 94 0.52 7.10 -0.27
N ALA A 95 0.57 7.12 -1.59
CA ALA A 95 0.00 8.23 -2.35
C ALA A 95 -1.23 7.75 -3.13
N THR A 96 -2.36 8.35 -2.85
CA THR A 96 -3.63 7.90 -3.43
C THR A 96 -4.55 9.06 -3.74
N SER A 97 -4.13 9.94 -4.62
CA SER A 97 -5.07 10.84 -5.29
C SER A 97 -5.63 10.12 -6.54
N SER A 98 -6.96 9.98 -6.62
CA SER A 98 -7.68 9.51 -7.83
C SER A 98 -7.70 8.00 -8.07
N ILE A 99 -8.02 7.20 -7.06
CA ILE A 99 -8.29 5.77 -7.21
C ILE A 99 -9.81 5.55 -7.11
N ASP A 100 -10.37 4.72 -8.00
CA ASP A 100 -11.78 4.33 -7.91
C ASP A 100 -12.07 3.54 -6.62
N SER A 101 -13.29 3.69 -6.09
CA SER A 101 -13.68 3.13 -4.79
C SER A 101 -13.54 1.59 -4.70
N LYS A 102 -13.62 0.88 -5.83
CA LYS A 102 -13.48 -0.57 -5.85
C LYS A 102 -12.03 -0.98 -5.70
N THR A 103 -11.13 -0.34 -6.44
CA THR A 103 -9.68 -0.57 -6.34
C THR A 103 -9.19 -0.11 -4.96
N GLU A 104 -9.75 0.96 -4.42
CA GLU A 104 -9.45 1.44 -3.07
C GLU A 104 -9.73 0.38 -2.00
N LYS A 105 -10.91 -0.25 -2.01
CA LYS A 105 -11.24 -1.34 -1.08
C LYS A 105 -10.26 -2.51 -1.19
N LEU A 106 -9.81 -2.84 -2.41
CA LEU A 106 -8.80 -3.87 -2.62
C LEU A 106 -7.44 -3.48 -2.02
N ILE A 107 -7.03 -2.22 -2.19
CA ILE A 107 -5.80 -1.69 -1.62
C ILE A 107 -5.85 -1.75 -0.09
N GLN A 108 -6.93 -1.28 0.53
CA GLN A 108 -7.13 -1.34 1.99
C GLN A 108 -7.05 -2.77 2.51
N TYR A 109 -7.73 -3.71 1.85
CA TYR A 109 -7.67 -5.12 2.20
C TYR A 109 -6.26 -5.69 2.04
N ALA A 110 -5.59 -5.43 0.92
CA ALA A 110 -4.22 -5.88 0.67
C ALA A 110 -3.25 -5.29 1.72
N THR A 111 -3.35 -3.99 2.03
CA THR A 111 -2.56 -3.33 3.08
C THR A 111 -2.73 -4.04 4.42
N SER A 112 -3.97 -4.29 4.85
CA SER A 112 -4.23 -4.98 6.13
C SER A 112 -3.63 -6.39 6.19
N LYS A 113 -3.47 -7.06 5.04
CA LYS A 113 -2.85 -8.40 4.97
C LYS A 113 -1.33 -8.35 4.97
N ILE A 114 -0.73 -7.42 4.23
CA ILE A 114 0.74 -7.37 4.09
C ILE A 114 1.45 -6.87 5.35
N ILE A 115 0.77 -6.07 6.20
CA ILE A 115 1.33 -5.56 7.46
C ILE A 115 1.27 -6.57 8.60
N GLN A 116 0.45 -7.62 8.50
CA GLN A 116 0.27 -8.60 9.57
C GLN A 116 1.60 -9.26 9.98
N ASN A 117 1.88 -9.29 11.29
CA ASN A 117 3.09 -9.87 11.88
C ASN A 117 4.41 -9.26 11.39
N LYS A 118 4.40 -7.98 11.02
CA LYS A 118 5.59 -7.24 10.56
C LYS A 118 5.70 -5.90 11.27
N THR A 119 6.92 -5.41 11.41
CA THR A 119 7.13 -4.01 11.74
C THR A 119 6.85 -3.18 10.50
N SER A 120 5.83 -2.32 10.55
CA SER A 120 5.42 -1.51 9.41
C SER A 120 5.59 -0.03 9.70
N ILE A 121 6.23 0.69 8.78
CA ILE A 121 6.32 2.14 8.77
C ILE A 121 5.48 2.61 7.60
N ILE A 122 4.44 3.41 7.87
CA ILE A 122 3.49 3.82 6.84
C ILE A 122 3.44 5.34 6.81
N ILE A 123 3.75 5.93 5.66
CA ILE A 123 3.48 7.32 5.38
C ILE A 123 2.03 7.37 4.89
N ALA A 124 1.12 7.68 5.81
CA ALA A 124 -0.29 7.52 5.58
C ALA A 124 -0.95 8.80 5.09
N HIS A 125 -1.74 8.65 4.03
CA HIS A 125 -2.64 9.67 3.51
C HIS A 125 -4.12 9.29 3.72
N ARG A 126 -4.38 8.15 4.38
CA ARG A 126 -5.73 7.64 4.65
C ARG A 126 -5.97 7.51 6.14
N LEU A 127 -7.12 8.00 6.56
CA LEU A 127 -7.54 7.95 7.95
C LEU A 127 -7.61 6.50 8.50
N SER A 128 -8.15 5.56 7.70
CA SER A 128 -8.26 4.16 8.11
C SER A 128 -6.91 3.49 8.40
N THR A 129 -5.86 3.89 7.72
CA THR A 129 -4.49 3.41 7.97
C THR A 129 -3.94 3.99 9.26
N ILE A 130 -4.21 5.27 9.53
CA ILE A 130 -3.74 5.98 10.73
C ILE A 130 -4.41 5.42 11.99
N LEU A 131 -5.73 5.24 11.95
CA LEU A 131 -6.54 4.77 13.09
C LEU A 131 -6.10 3.41 13.63
N ASN A 132 -5.61 2.52 12.77
CA ASN A 132 -5.22 1.17 13.12
C ASN A 132 -3.71 1.04 13.44
N SER A 133 -3.00 2.15 13.56
CA SER A 133 -1.57 2.14 13.87
C SER A 133 -1.32 2.08 15.37
N ASP A 134 -0.36 1.26 15.79
CA ASP A 134 0.05 1.16 17.21
C ASP A 134 0.66 2.48 17.71
N LYS A 135 1.32 3.21 16.82
CA LYS A 135 1.97 4.48 17.11
C LYS A 135 1.91 5.40 15.90
N ILE A 136 1.48 6.63 16.15
CA ILE A 136 1.44 7.72 15.17
C ILE A 136 2.56 8.70 15.52
N ILE A 137 3.26 9.20 14.51
CA ILE A 137 4.27 10.25 14.62
C ILE A 137 3.83 11.39 13.70
N VAL A 138 3.66 12.57 14.25
CA VAL A 138 3.34 13.76 13.50
C VAL A 138 4.61 14.58 13.28
N LEU A 139 4.87 14.90 12.01
CA LEU A 139 6.04 15.67 11.59
C LEU A 139 5.62 17.04 11.08
N GLU A 140 6.28 18.08 11.55
CA GLU A 140 6.17 19.45 11.03
C GLU A 140 7.56 20.03 10.82
N ASN A 141 7.81 20.57 9.64
CA ASN A 141 9.12 21.15 9.27
C ASN A 141 10.33 20.23 9.54
N GLY A 142 10.14 18.90 9.46
CA GLY A 142 11.19 17.90 9.69
C GLY A 142 11.41 17.52 11.15
N GLU A 143 10.62 18.08 12.08
CA GLU A 143 10.67 17.77 13.51
C GLU A 143 9.45 16.97 13.95
N ILE A 144 9.62 16.11 14.96
CA ILE A 144 8.51 15.38 15.58
C ILE A 144 7.82 16.32 16.54
N VAL A 145 6.58 16.72 16.22
CA VAL A 145 5.77 17.61 17.07
C VAL A 145 4.83 16.85 18.00
N GLU A 146 4.34 15.69 17.55
CA GLU A 146 3.48 14.83 18.36
C GLU A 146 3.80 13.35 18.11
N SER A 147 3.58 12.52 19.14
CA SER A 147 3.77 11.06 19.03
C SER A 147 2.92 10.33 20.07
N GLY A 148 2.11 9.37 19.63
CA GLY A 148 1.22 8.60 20.50
C GLY A 148 0.31 7.65 19.71
N SER A 149 -0.67 7.04 20.39
CA SER A 149 -1.78 6.35 19.74
C SER A 149 -2.83 7.36 19.25
N HIS A 150 -3.76 6.90 18.39
CA HIS A 150 -4.92 7.71 17.99
C HIS A 150 -5.65 8.30 19.21
N GLU A 151 -5.97 7.45 20.20
CA GLU A 151 -6.68 7.88 21.41
C GLU A 151 -5.94 8.94 22.21
N GLN A 152 -4.62 8.87 22.27
CA GLN A 152 -3.81 9.86 22.96
C GLN A 152 -3.79 11.19 22.21
N LEU A 153 -3.55 11.15 20.90
CA LEU A 153 -3.35 12.35 20.09
C LEU A 153 -4.65 13.12 19.81
N ILE A 154 -5.79 12.42 19.67
CA ILE A 154 -7.08 13.07 19.40
C ILE A 154 -7.56 13.93 20.59
N ASN A 155 -7.10 13.62 21.80
CA ASN A 155 -7.46 14.31 23.03
C ASN A 155 -6.51 15.50 23.37
N ILE A 156 -5.48 15.73 22.57
CA ILE A 156 -4.62 16.92 22.75
C ILE A 156 -5.40 18.15 22.29
N GLU A 157 -5.58 19.09 23.22
CA GLU A 157 -6.21 20.39 22.90
C GLU A 157 -5.33 21.15 21.91
N ASP A 158 -5.93 21.66 20.83
CA ASP A 158 -5.22 22.32 19.72
C ASP A 158 -4.13 21.50 19.02
N GLY A 159 -4.12 20.17 19.21
CA GLY A 159 -3.13 19.26 18.65
C GLY A 159 -3.07 19.27 17.11
N PHE A 160 -1.88 19.10 16.55
CA PHE A 160 -1.68 18.98 15.11
C PHE A 160 -2.40 17.78 14.52
N TYR A 161 -2.29 16.62 15.20
CA TYR A 161 -2.97 15.40 14.78
C TYR A 161 -4.49 15.60 14.73
N LYS A 162 -5.06 16.19 15.77
CA LYS A 162 -6.50 16.44 15.86
C LYS A 162 -6.99 17.34 14.73
N LYS A 163 -6.29 18.41 14.42
CA LYS A 163 -6.61 19.31 13.30
C LYS A 163 -6.56 18.59 11.95
N LEU A 164 -5.53 17.76 11.71
CA LEU A 164 -5.42 16.97 10.49
C LEU A 164 -6.53 15.94 10.38
N TYR A 165 -6.87 15.27 11.48
CA TYR A 165 -7.96 14.32 11.58
C TYR A 165 -9.31 14.92 11.22
N GLU A 166 -9.64 16.06 11.84
CA GLU A 166 -10.91 16.79 11.61
C GLU A 166 -11.03 17.27 10.15
N LEU A 167 -9.96 17.81 9.58
CA LEU A 167 -9.94 18.21 8.16
C LEU A 167 -10.15 17.04 7.20
N GLN A 168 -9.59 15.88 7.50
CA GLN A 168 -9.75 14.69 6.66
C GLN A 168 -11.15 14.10 6.80
N PHE A 169 -11.70 14.07 8.01
CA PHE A 169 -13.06 13.58 8.27
C PHE A 169 -14.11 14.42 7.55
N GLN A 170 -14.01 15.76 7.61
CA GLN A 170 -14.89 16.67 6.88
C GLN A 170 -14.83 16.45 5.38
N LYS A 171 -13.65 16.15 4.83
CA LYS A 171 -13.49 15.87 3.40
C LYS A 171 -14.15 14.56 2.99
N ASP A 172 -14.06 13.52 3.83
CA ASP A 172 -14.66 12.22 3.57
C ASP A 172 -16.20 12.26 3.67
N GLU A 173 -16.77 13.06 4.60
CA GLU A 173 -18.22 13.31 4.69
C GLU A 173 -18.76 14.03 3.44
N LEU A 174 -18.07 15.08 2.97
CA LEU A 174 -18.47 15.82 1.76
C LEU A 174 -18.45 14.96 0.49
N ILE A 175 -17.56 13.95 0.42
CA ILE A 175 -17.51 13.01 -0.69
C ILE A 175 -18.60 11.94 -0.57
N GLY A 176 -18.97 11.56 0.65
CA GLY A 176 -20.04 10.58 0.93
C GLY A 176 -21.46 11.09 0.67
N GLU A 177 -21.69 12.40 0.72
CA GLU A 177 -23.01 13.01 0.43
C GLU A 177 -23.28 13.23 -1.07
N VAL A 178 -22.33 12.97 -1.96
CA VAL A 178 -22.45 13.19 -3.42
C VAL A 178 -22.73 11.86 -4.19
N ILE A 179 -22.92 10.75 -3.49
CA ILE A 179 -23.33 9.46 -4.05
C ILE A 179 -24.70 9.07 -3.45
#